data_4a899b397cd053695ea868e7d0ff0586
#
_entry.id   4a899b397cd053695ea868e7d0ff0586
#
_cell.length_a   1.000
_cell.length_b   1.000
_cell.length_c   1.000
_cell.angle_alpha   90.00
_cell.angle_beta   90.00
_cell.angle_gamma   90.00
#
_symmetry.space_group_name_H-M   'P 1'
#
loop_
_entity.id
_entity.type
_entity.pdbx_description
1 polymer ?
#
loop_
_entity_poly.entity_id
_entity_poly.type
_entity_poly.pdbx_seq_one_letter_code
_entity_poly.pdbx_strand_id
1 'polypeptide(L)'
;LLNPALTSAVARLGHTDTFVIADCGLPIPHAVPVIDLTLTFGIPTFADTLAALLEEVVVEAATIADTTPPEVRSLLPAVPLTEVSHDDLKREVARASFVVRTGSTTPFANVILRSGVPF
;
A
#
# COMPACT_ATOMS: atom_id res chain seq x y z
N LEU A 1 9.86 12.26 1.05
CA LEU A 1 8.73 12.43 0.11
C LEU A 1 8.60 13.88 -0.34
N LEU A 2 8.28 14.06 -1.61
CA LEU A 2 8.07 15.41 -2.20
C LEU A 2 6.61 15.67 -2.58
N ASN A 3 5.83 14.61 -2.87
CA ASN A 3 4.42 14.77 -3.23
C ASN A 3 3.64 15.30 -2.02
N PRO A 4 3.01 16.50 -2.12
CA PRO A 4 2.34 17.12 -0.96
C PRO A 4 1.16 16.30 -0.44
N ALA A 5 0.36 15.73 -1.33
CA ALA A 5 -0.79 14.93 -0.92
C ALA A 5 -0.35 13.67 -0.18
N LEU A 6 0.66 12.98 -0.69
CA LEU A 6 1.21 11.77 -0.05
C LEU A 6 1.87 12.11 1.29
N THR A 7 2.66 13.17 1.34
CA THR A 7 3.31 13.63 2.58
C THR A 7 2.28 13.97 3.66
N SER A 8 1.21 14.67 3.28
CA SER A 8 0.12 14.99 4.21
C SER A 8 -0.59 13.74 4.72
N ALA A 9 -0.89 12.79 3.84
CA ALA A 9 -1.55 11.54 4.22
C ALA A 9 -0.67 10.72 5.19
N VAL A 10 0.62 10.61 4.91
CA VAL A 10 1.59 9.92 5.76
C VAL A 10 1.70 10.61 7.14
N ALA A 11 1.76 11.94 7.16
CA ALA A 11 1.88 12.69 8.41
C ALA A 11 0.67 12.51 9.33
N ARG A 12 -0.48 12.13 8.80
CA ARG A 12 -1.71 11.90 9.58
C ARG A 12 -1.83 10.49 10.13
N LEU A 13 -0.96 9.56 9.73
CA LEU A 13 -1.04 8.17 10.20
C LEU A 13 -0.82 8.11 11.71
N GLY A 14 -1.77 7.52 12.41
CA GLY A 14 -1.61 7.14 13.81
C GLY A 14 -1.14 5.70 13.93
N HIS A 15 -0.75 5.32 15.15
CA HIS A 15 -0.42 3.93 15.45
C HIS A 15 -1.62 3.03 15.16
N THR A 16 -1.40 1.94 14.46
CA THR A 16 -2.37 0.94 13.99
C THR A 16 -3.24 1.37 12.80
N ASP A 17 -3.17 2.61 12.34
CA ASP A 17 -3.80 2.97 11.08
C ASP A 17 -3.20 2.17 9.93
N THR A 18 -4.01 1.86 8.93
CA THR A 18 -3.55 1.14 7.75
C THR A 18 -3.59 2.03 6.51
N PHE A 19 -2.71 1.73 5.58
CA PHE A 19 -2.71 2.31 4.25
C PHE A 19 -2.34 1.25 3.22
N VAL A 20 -2.70 1.49 1.98
CA VAL A 20 -2.55 0.51 0.90
C VAL A 20 -1.62 1.08 -0.16
N ILE A 21 -0.73 0.23 -0.68
CA ILE A 21 -0.02 0.49 -1.94
C ILE A 21 -0.59 -0.48 -2.97
N ALA A 22 -1.11 0.04 -4.07
CA ALA A 22 -1.93 -0.72 -5.00
C ALA A 22 -1.39 -0.66 -6.43
N ASP A 23 -1.67 -1.72 -7.21
CA ASP A 23 -1.56 -1.68 -8.66
C ASP A 23 -2.58 -0.68 -9.25
N CYS A 24 -2.46 -0.39 -10.55
CA CYS A 24 -3.33 0.63 -11.17
C CYS A 24 -4.77 0.17 -11.42
N GLY A 25 -5.08 -1.11 -11.15
CA GLY A 25 -6.39 -1.70 -11.42
C GLY A 25 -7.19 -2.10 -10.18
N LEU A 26 -6.62 -1.99 -8.97
CA LEU A 26 -7.37 -2.36 -7.77
C LEU A 26 -8.59 -1.46 -7.59
N PRO A 27 -9.80 -2.04 -7.46
CA PRO A 27 -10.99 -1.25 -7.16
C PRO A 27 -10.90 -0.69 -5.73
N ILE A 28 -11.18 0.60 -5.60
CA ILE A 28 -11.11 1.31 -4.33
C ILE A 28 -12.47 1.91 -4.03
N PRO A 29 -13.05 1.63 -2.84
CA PRO A 29 -14.31 2.23 -2.44
C PRO A 29 -14.25 3.77 -2.47
N HIS A 30 -15.32 4.43 -2.92
CA HIS A 30 -15.34 5.88 -3.08
C HIS A 30 -15.08 6.64 -1.77
N ALA A 31 -15.39 6.04 -0.62
CA ALA A 31 -15.15 6.69 0.68
C ALA A 31 -13.69 6.69 1.11
N VAL A 32 -12.83 5.88 0.47
CA VAL A 32 -11.41 5.81 0.82
C VAL A 32 -10.62 6.81 -0.01
N PRO A 33 -9.86 7.72 0.62
CA PRO A 33 -9.01 8.66 -0.10
C PRO A 33 -7.97 7.93 -0.96
N VAL A 34 -7.77 8.39 -2.19
CA VAL A 34 -6.76 7.87 -3.11
C VAL A 34 -5.71 8.94 -3.37
N ILE A 35 -4.46 8.60 -3.10
CA ILE A 35 -3.30 9.37 -3.54
C ILE A 35 -2.84 8.73 -4.85
N ASP A 36 -3.24 9.31 -5.96
CA ASP A 36 -3.00 8.73 -7.28
C ASP A 36 -1.66 9.20 -7.85
N LEU A 37 -0.67 8.32 -7.84
CA LEU A 37 0.64 8.58 -8.41
C LEU A 37 0.78 8.07 -9.84
N THR A 38 -0.25 7.45 -10.39
CA THR A 38 -0.18 6.85 -11.72
C THR A 38 0.03 7.92 -12.78
N LEU A 39 1.23 7.95 -13.35
CA LEU A 39 1.52 8.82 -14.49
C LEU A 39 1.10 8.15 -15.79
N THR A 40 1.45 6.89 -15.94
CA THR A 40 1.10 6.01 -17.05
C THR A 40 1.32 4.57 -16.61
N PHE A 41 1.00 3.58 -17.45
CA PHE A 41 1.25 2.18 -17.12
C PHE A 41 2.73 1.93 -16.81
N GLY A 42 3.00 1.35 -15.64
CA GLY A 42 4.34 1.03 -15.19
C GLY A 42 5.08 2.14 -14.45
N ILE A 43 4.54 3.35 -14.40
CA ILE A 43 5.21 4.50 -13.76
C ILE A 43 4.23 5.23 -12.83
N PRO A 44 4.59 5.37 -11.53
CA PRO A 44 5.74 4.77 -10.85
C PRO A 44 5.56 3.26 -10.65
N THR A 45 6.67 2.56 -10.43
CA THR A 45 6.63 1.14 -10.09
C THR A 45 6.11 0.91 -8.67
N PHE A 46 5.58 -0.29 -8.41
CA PHE A 46 5.25 -0.71 -7.05
C PHE A 46 6.50 -0.69 -6.15
N ALA A 47 7.62 -1.19 -6.64
CA ALA A 47 8.88 -1.28 -5.89
C ALA A 47 9.37 0.10 -5.44
N ASP A 48 9.42 1.08 -6.34
CA ASP A 48 9.89 2.42 -6.01
C ASP A 48 8.96 3.12 -5.03
N THR A 49 7.66 2.97 -5.22
CA THR A 49 6.64 3.55 -4.34
C THR A 49 6.73 2.97 -2.93
N LEU A 50 6.83 1.64 -2.82
CA LEU A 50 6.98 0.97 -1.54
C LEU A 50 8.28 1.40 -0.84
N ALA A 51 9.40 1.42 -1.56
CA ALA A 51 10.69 1.81 -0.99
C ALA A 51 10.66 3.24 -0.44
N ALA A 52 10.10 4.19 -1.20
CA ALA A 52 9.98 5.57 -0.76
C ALA A 52 9.14 5.72 0.51
N LEU A 53 8.03 4.99 0.60
CA LEU A 53 7.16 5.03 1.78
C LEU A 53 7.80 4.36 3.00
N LEU A 54 8.52 3.26 2.82
CA LEU A 54 9.21 2.58 3.92
C LEU A 54 10.35 3.40 4.53
N GLU A 55 10.88 4.39 3.83
CA GLU A 55 11.85 5.34 4.40
C GLU A 55 11.19 6.33 5.37
N GLU A 56 9.88 6.58 5.21
CA GLU A 56 9.16 7.61 5.97
C GLU A 56 8.27 7.02 7.07
N VAL A 57 7.76 5.81 6.88
CA VAL A 57 6.75 5.22 7.77
C VAL A 57 7.33 4.00 8.48
N VAL A 58 7.17 3.97 9.80
CA VAL A 58 7.39 2.74 10.57
C VAL A 58 6.21 1.81 10.34
N VAL A 59 6.48 0.64 9.77
CA VAL A 59 5.47 -0.38 9.48
C VAL A 59 5.61 -1.52 10.48
N GLU A 60 4.51 -1.94 11.11
CA GLU A 60 4.53 -3.02 12.11
C GLU A 60 3.91 -4.33 11.64
N ALA A 61 3.14 -4.32 10.55
CA ALA A 61 2.53 -5.51 9.96
C ALA A 61 2.12 -5.25 8.53
N ALA A 62 1.96 -6.33 7.76
CA ALA A 62 1.52 -6.28 6.38
C ALA A 62 0.46 -7.36 6.10
N THR A 63 -0.45 -7.07 5.18
CA THR A 63 -1.45 -8.02 4.68
C THR A 63 -1.44 -8.02 3.17
N ILE A 64 -1.41 -9.21 2.58
CA ILE A 64 -1.46 -9.41 1.13
C ILE A 64 -2.50 -10.46 0.77
N ALA A 65 -2.89 -10.49 -0.51
CA ALA A 65 -3.66 -11.61 -1.04
C ALA A 65 -2.79 -12.86 -1.17
N ASP A 66 -3.38 -14.04 -1.01
CA ASP A 66 -2.70 -15.31 -1.20
C ASP A 66 -2.22 -15.52 -2.63
N THR A 67 -2.79 -14.80 -3.59
CA THR A 67 -2.41 -14.78 -5.01
C THR A 67 -1.25 -13.82 -5.32
N THR A 68 -0.73 -13.08 -4.36
CA THR A 68 0.37 -12.13 -4.56
C THR A 68 1.61 -12.85 -5.10
N PRO A 69 2.18 -12.39 -6.25
CA PRO A 69 3.29 -13.09 -6.88
C PRO A 69 4.60 -12.95 -6.10
N PRO A 70 5.56 -13.89 -6.29
CA PRO A 70 6.83 -13.89 -5.56
C PRO A 70 7.64 -12.59 -5.70
N GLU A 71 7.64 -11.97 -6.88
CA GLU A 71 8.36 -10.71 -7.09
C GLU A 71 7.84 -9.55 -6.26
N VAL A 72 6.55 -9.54 -5.91
CA VAL A 72 5.97 -8.56 -5.00
C VAL A 72 6.30 -8.91 -3.55
N ARG A 73 6.17 -10.20 -3.18
CA ARG A 73 6.47 -10.68 -1.83
C ARG A 73 7.91 -10.39 -1.42
N SER A 74 8.87 -10.50 -2.36
CA SER A 74 10.28 -10.26 -2.09
C SER A 74 10.60 -8.80 -1.73
N LEU A 75 9.71 -7.86 -2.05
CA LEU A 75 9.89 -6.44 -1.79
C LEU A 75 9.35 -6.02 -0.41
N LEU A 76 8.56 -6.86 0.23
CA LEU A 76 7.87 -6.51 1.47
C LEU A 76 8.85 -6.38 2.64
N PRO A 77 8.56 -5.51 3.62
CA PRO A 77 9.41 -5.38 4.80
C PRO A 77 9.36 -6.65 5.66
N ALA A 78 10.39 -6.85 6.48
CA ALA A 78 10.48 -7.98 7.41
C ALA A 78 9.62 -7.73 8.65
N VAL A 79 8.31 -7.84 8.50
CA VAL A 79 7.30 -7.66 9.54
C VAL A 79 6.33 -8.85 9.50
N PRO A 80 5.53 -9.09 10.55
CA PRO A 80 4.48 -10.10 10.50
C PRO A 80 3.59 -9.92 9.26
N LEU A 81 3.42 -11.00 8.50
CA LEU A 81 2.67 -11.01 7.25
C LEU A 81 1.42 -11.87 7.40
N THR A 82 0.27 -11.33 7.07
CA THR A 82 -1.00 -12.06 6.97
C THR A 82 -1.37 -12.23 5.51
N GLU A 83 -1.79 -13.44 5.14
CA GLU A 83 -2.32 -13.72 3.82
C GLU A 83 -3.82 -13.95 3.91
N VAL A 84 -4.56 -13.31 3.02
CA VAL A 84 -6.02 -13.45 2.91
C VAL A 84 -6.40 -13.72 1.46
N SER A 85 -7.66 -14.09 1.21
CA SER A 85 -8.14 -14.16 -0.16
C SER A 85 -8.13 -12.76 -0.81
N HIS A 86 -8.07 -12.70 -2.13
CA HIS A 86 -8.14 -11.42 -2.85
C HIS A 86 -9.45 -10.67 -2.53
N ASP A 87 -10.56 -11.38 -2.39
CA ASP A 87 -11.84 -10.78 -2.01
C ASP A 87 -11.81 -10.19 -0.60
N ASP A 88 -11.18 -10.87 0.35
CA ASP A 88 -11.01 -10.35 1.71
C ASP A 88 -10.05 -9.15 1.73
N LEU A 89 -8.99 -9.17 0.91
CA LEU A 89 -8.11 -8.01 0.76
C LEU A 89 -8.90 -6.77 0.33
N LYS A 90 -9.76 -6.91 -0.68
CA LYS A 90 -10.61 -5.81 -1.16
C LYS A 90 -11.53 -5.28 -0.06
N ARG A 91 -12.05 -6.15 0.82
CA ARG A 91 -12.87 -5.71 1.96
C ARG A 91 -12.05 -4.93 2.98
N GLU A 92 -10.82 -5.36 3.24
CA GLU A 92 -9.93 -4.67 4.18
C GLU A 92 -9.47 -3.31 3.66
N VAL A 93 -9.32 -3.14 2.35
CA VAL A 93 -9.01 -1.84 1.73
C VAL A 93 -10.03 -0.77 2.14
N ALA A 94 -11.29 -1.14 2.33
CA ALA A 94 -12.34 -0.22 2.76
C ALA A 94 -12.08 0.42 4.13
N ARG A 95 -11.21 -0.17 4.95
CA ARG A 95 -10.85 0.31 6.30
C ARG A 95 -9.56 1.13 6.32
N ALA A 96 -8.86 1.22 5.19
CA ALA A 96 -7.60 1.93 5.12
C ALA A 96 -7.81 3.45 5.25
N SER A 97 -6.82 4.12 5.82
CA SER A 97 -6.81 5.59 5.90
C SER A 97 -6.68 6.23 4.53
N PHE A 98 -5.92 5.60 3.63
CA PHE A 98 -5.78 6.00 2.23
C PHE A 98 -5.18 4.88 1.41
N VAL A 99 -5.30 5.01 0.10
CA VAL A 99 -4.68 4.11 -0.88
C VAL A 99 -3.73 4.92 -1.76
N VAL A 100 -2.51 4.42 -1.93
CA VAL A 100 -1.54 4.96 -2.90
C VAL A 100 -1.64 4.11 -4.16
N ARG A 101 -2.13 4.70 -5.25
CA ARG A 101 -2.19 4.02 -6.53
C ARG A 101 -0.88 4.22 -7.27
N THR A 102 -0.22 3.12 -7.63
CA THR A 102 0.97 3.11 -8.48
C THR A 102 0.60 2.92 -9.94
N GLY A 103 1.61 2.96 -10.82
CA GLY A 103 1.42 2.59 -12.21
C GLY A 103 1.59 1.09 -12.49
N SER A 104 1.78 0.27 -11.47
CA SER A 104 2.03 -1.16 -11.64
C SER A 104 0.88 -1.85 -12.37
N THR A 105 1.23 -2.63 -13.40
CA THR A 105 0.31 -3.50 -14.12
C THR A 105 0.48 -4.97 -13.73
N THR A 106 1.34 -5.24 -12.74
CA THR A 106 1.50 -6.59 -12.19
C THR A 106 0.25 -6.98 -11.42
N PRO A 107 -0.44 -8.06 -11.80
CA PRO A 107 -1.62 -8.52 -11.07
C PRO A 107 -1.30 -8.77 -9.59
N PHE A 108 -2.21 -8.36 -8.71
CA PHE A 108 -2.09 -8.56 -7.26
C PHE A 108 -0.90 -7.86 -6.60
N ALA A 109 -0.32 -6.84 -7.23
CA ALA A 109 0.71 -5.99 -6.63
C ALA A 109 0.06 -4.99 -5.67
N ASN A 110 -0.48 -5.51 -4.57
CA ASN A 110 -1.21 -4.77 -3.55
C ASN A 110 -0.77 -5.22 -2.16
N VAL A 111 -0.55 -4.27 -1.27
CA VAL A 111 -0.23 -4.56 0.12
C VAL A 111 -0.94 -3.56 1.04
N ILE A 112 -1.50 -4.08 2.14
CA ILE A 112 -2.02 -3.27 3.23
C ILE A 112 -0.95 -3.24 4.31
N LEU A 113 -0.49 -2.05 4.65
CA LEU A 113 0.54 -1.83 5.66
C LEU A 113 -0.07 -1.20 6.90
N ARG A 114 0.30 -1.70 8.08
CA ARG A 114 -0.13 -1.13 9.36
C ARG A 114 0.97 -0.26 9.93
N SER A 115 0.63 0.98 10.22
CA SER A 115 1.54 1.96 10.81
C SER A 115 1.88 1.59 12.24
N GLY A 116 3.16 1.69 12.56
CA GLY A 116 3.68 1.54 13.91
C GLY A 116 4.26 2.83 14.46
N VAL A 117 5.03 2.73 15.52
CA VAL A 117 5.73 3.85 16.15
C VAL A 117 7.21 3.46 16.34
N PRO A 118 8.13 4.45 16.31
CA PRO A 118 9.57 4.18 16.48
C PRO A 118 10.01 4.02 17.94
N PHE A 119 9.07 3.88 18.84
CA PHE A 119 9.33 3.78 20.29
C PHE A 119 8.44 2.75 20.98
#